data_1efa6ef6aa672c4ebe7699fdcd71282a
#
_entry.id   1efa6ef6aa672c4ebe7699fdcd71282a
#
_cell.length_a   1.000
_cell.length_b   1.000
_cell.length_c   1.000
_cell.angle_alpha   90.00
_cell.angle_beta   90.00
_cell.angle_gamma   90.00
#
_symmetry.space_group_name_H-M   'P 1'
#
loop_
_entity.id
_entity.type
_entity.pdbx_description
1 polymer ?
#
loop_
_entity_poly.entity_id
_entity_poly.type
_entity_poly.pdbx_seq_one_letter_code
_entity_poly.pdbx_strand_id
1 'polypeptide(L)'
;MTGTALAPAPAGLAAAMRWEERVQRGAHPLVYPAIRALRHRGPVVRVPGIGVVVSDAATARAVLLDSEHFSKVGPGSPSDLWTPVLGPSVLLNMEGADHARLRRALSGLFTPRAVRDLVAVSVPDVLAGLAPRLLAGERVDLMAETATMAGTVVCAMTGLPPTDAAVREAMTAAQSVVGLVRLHRRSLTAGQVRHARAVLARLSAPARDAYRAGDPATVPGRMRELGLSEDEALGAVGAFVLTGTETIQSFVPRLVALAADTGWLDQLLAADPGAGPEAAALRGRVVEEALRVTAPTPAMLRSVRADATVGDVRVRAGDRVVIATISCCKDAGPFDPDAPVDPAVRHLWFGAGPHFCLGMPLATAQVDAVLDALRPVAAAGRSLQVTDRAVARGVLIPAYRSLVVRAVGGEVRAPGPVAESAASSAGEAA
;
A
#
# COMPACT_ATOMS: atom_id res chain seq x y z
N MET A 1 -38.04 4.01 -22.27
CA MET A 1 -36.60 4.06 -21.91
C MET A 1 -36.29 5.51 -21.54
N THR A 2 -36.48 5.85 -20.29
CA THR A 2 -36.16 7.18 -19.74
C THR A 2 -34.72 7.15 -19.31
N GLY A 3 -33.85 7.80 -20.08
CA GLY A 3 -32.45 7.99 -19.73
C GLY A 3 -32.34 8.83 -18.46
N THR A 4 -31.92 8.23 -17.39
CA THR A 4 -31.53 8.93 -16.17
C THR A 4 -30.32 9.79 -16.52
N ALA A 5 -30.50 11.10 -16.63
CA ALA A 5 -29.38 12.03 -16.77
C ALA A 5 -28.47 11.89 -15.58
N LEU A 6 -27.22 11.45 -15.81
CA LEU A 6 -26.18 11.45 -14.79
C LEU A 6 -26.05 12.86 -14.20
N ALA A 7 -26.16 12.99 -12.91
CA ALA A 7 -25.87 14.21 -12.19
C ALA A 7 -24.48 14.75 -12.59
N PRO A 8 -24.29 16.07 -12.73
CA PRO A 8 -22.99 16.62 -13.10
C PRO A 8 -21.95 16.22 -12.05
N ALA A 9 -20.85 15.67 -12.53
CA ALA A 9 -19.74 15.28 -11.67
C ALA A 9 -19.31 16.46 -10.78
N PRO A 10 -19.00 16.25 -9.48
CA PRO A 10 -18.59 17.32 -8.58
C PRO A 10 -17.39 18.08 -9.18
N ALA A 11 -17.38 19.39 -9.07
CA ALA A 11 -16.42 20.28 -9.74
C ALA A 11 -14.94 19.89 -9.48
N GLY A 12 -14.64 19.21 -8.37
CA GLY A 12 -13.33 18.69 -8.00
C GLY A 12 -12.90 17.40 -8.69
N LEU A 13 -13.84 16.57 -9.17
CA LEU A 13 -13.52 15.23 -9.67
C LEU A 13 -12.55 15.27 -10.87
N ALA A 14 -12.78 16.15 -11.83
CA ALA A 14 -11.90 16.28 -12.99
C ALA A 14 -10.48 16.75 -12.59
N ALA A 15 -10.37 17.58 -11.55
CA ALA A 15 -9.07 18.02 -11.01
C ALA A 15 -8.36 16.87 -10.28
N ALA A 16 -9.07 16.11 -9.46
CA ALA A 16 -8.58 14.92 -8.78
C ALA A 16 -8.04 13.89 -9.76
N MET A 17 -8.81 13.56 -10.80
CA MET A 17 -8.38 12.60 -11.83
C MET A 17 -7.16 13.10 -12.63
N ARG A 18 -7.06 14.42 -12.90
CA ARG A 18 -5.84 14.99 -13.52
C ARG A 18 -4.61 14.90 -12.62
N TRP A 19 -4.76 15.06 -11.29
CA TRP A 19 -3.65 14.89 -10.37
C TRP A 19 -3.22 13.44 -10.32
N GLU A 20 -4.16 12.51 -10.24
CA GLU A 20 -3.86 11.09 -10.28
C GLU A 20 -3.11 10.69 -11.57
N GLU A 21 -3.55 11.22 -12.72
CA GLU A 21 -2.84 11.01 -13.98
C GLU A 21 -1.41 11.59 -13.96
N ARG A 22 -1.20 12.76 -13.34
CA ARG A 22 0.14 13.34 -13.16
C ARG A 22 1.04 12.46 -12.29
N VAL A 23 0.51 11.87 -11.22
CA VAL A 23 1.24 10.94 -10.35
C VAL A 23 1.69 9.72 -11.15
N GLN A 24 0.81 9.10 -11.91
CA GLN A 24 1.12 7.95 -12.74
C GLN A 24 2.13 8.28 -13.83
N ARG A 25 1.94 9.39 -14.53
CA ARG A 25 2.85 9.86 -15.59
C ARG A 25 4.22 10.28 -15.03
N GLY A 26 4.25 10.85 -13.83
CA GLY A 26 5.51 11.19 -13.15
C GLY A 26 6.34 9.95 -12.83
N ALA A 27 5.71 8.91 -12.30
CA ALA A 27 6.35 7.65 -11.99
C ALA A 27 6.84 6.93 -13.26
N HIS A 28 5.99 6.88 -14.30
CA HIS A 28 6.23 6.10 -15.52
C HIS A 28 5.99 6.93 -16.79
N PRO A 29 6.87 7.88 -17.12
CA PRO A 29 6.60 8.86 -18.18
C PRO A 29 6.42 8.27 -19.58
N LEU A 30 7.03 7.11 -19.85
CA LEU A 30 6.91 6.39 -21.13
C LEU A 30 5.91 5.22 -21.03
N VAL A 31 5.96 4.46 -19.94
CA VAL A 31 5.16 3.23 -19.80
C VAL A 31 3.68 3.55 -19.60
N TYR A 32 3.33 4.55 -18.81
CA TYR A 32 1.94 4.89 -18.56
C TYR A 32 1.18 5.36 -19.83
N PRO A 33 1.72 6.31 -20.63
CA PRO A 33 1.10 6.67 -21.90
C PRO A 33 1.04 5.50 -22.89
N ALA A 34 2.06 4.62 -22.92
CA ALA A 34 2.06 3.44 -23.77
C ALA A 34 0.94 2.45 -23.41
N ILE A 35 0.73 2.17 -22.10
CA ILE A 35 -0.38 1.31 -21.63
C ILE A 35 -1.73 1.91 -22.06
N ARG A 36 -1.92 3.23 -21.92
CA ARG A 36 -3.14 3.90 -22.36
C ARG A 36 -3.36 3.77 -23.88
N ALA A 37 -2.31 3.95 -24.66
CA ALA A 37 -2.39 3.78 -26.12
C ALA A 37 -2.70 2.32 -26.52
N LEU A 38 -2.12 1.34 -25.82
CA LEU A 38 -2.39 -0.08 -26.06
C LEU A 38 -3.86 -0.42 -25.77
N ARG A 39 -4.44 0.13 -24.74
CA ARG A 39 -5.86 -0.09 -24.39
C ARG A 39 -6.82 0.29 -25.54
N HIS A 40 -6.51 1.33 -26.32
CA HIS A 40 -7.31 1.71 -27.49
C HIS A 40 -7.23 0.68 -28.63
N ARG A 41 -6.25 -0.24 -28.60
CA ARG A 41 -6.13 -1.35 -29.57
C ARG A 41 -6.88 -2.60 -29.12
N GLY A 42 -7.28 -2.67 -27.86
CA GLY A 42 -8.05 -3.78 -27.28
C GLY A 42 -7.66 -4.09 -25.83
N PRO A 43 -8.46 -4.93 -25.17
CA PRO A 43 -8.26 -5.31 -23.77
C PRO A 43 -7.00 -6.17 -23.57
N VAL A 44 -6.59 -6.92 -24.58
CA VAL A 44 -5.40 -7.78 -24.57
C VAL A 44 -4.60 -7.54 -25.83
N VAL A 45 -3.34 -7.15 -25.69
CA VAL A 45 -2.48 -6.82 -26.84
C VAL A 45 -1.11 -7.49 -26.71
N ARG A 46 -0.68 -8.23 -27.75
CA ARG A 46 0.69 -8.73 -27.83
C ARG A 46 1.64 -7.62 -28.27
N VAL A 47 2.66 -7.37 -27.46
CA VAL A 47 3.68 -6.35 -27.72
C VAL A 47 5.04 -7.03 -27.89
N PRO A 48 5.67 -6.96 -29.10
CA PRO A 48 6.98 -7.55 -29.35
C PRO A 48 8.01 -7.10 -28.30
N GLY A 49 8.80 -8.06 -27.79
CA GLY A 49 9.83 -7.80 -26.79
C GLY A 49 9.32 -7.55 -25.34
N ILE A 50 8.02 -7.31 -25.14
CA ILE A 50 7.44 -7.09 -23.82
C ILE A 50 6.65 -8.31 -23.35
N GLY A 51 5.78 -8.87 -24.21
CA GLY A 51 4.85 -9.94 -23.87
C GLY A 51 3.41 -9.61 -24.21
N VAL A 52 2.46 -10.23 -23.55
CA VAL A 52 1.03 -9.93 -23.68
C VAL A 52 0.62 -8.98 -22.57
N VAL A 53 0.08 -7.81 -22.94
CA VAL A 53 -0.40 -6.78 -22.02
C VAL A 53 -1.90 -6.92 -21.87
N VAL A 54 -2.37 -7.08 -20.63
CA VAL A 54 -3.79 -7.16 -20.26
C VAL A 54 -4.18 -5.84 -19.62
N SER A 55 -5.26 -5.23 -20.12
CA SER A 55 -5.74 -3.91 -19.71
C SER A 55 -7.18 -3.92 -19.22
N ASP A 56 -7.88 -5.04 -19.21
CA ASP A 56 -9.23 -5.19 -18.64
C ASP A 56 -9.22 -6.05 -17.36
N ALA A 57 -10.20 -5.79 -16.50
CA ALA A 57 -10.26 -6.40 -15.17
C ALA A 57 -10.66 -7.88 -15.19
N ALA A 58 -11.59 -8.26 -16.06
CA ALA A 58 -12.11 -9.64 -16.12
C ALA A 58 -11.01 -10.60 -16.58
N THR A 59 -10.32 -10.28 -17.68
CA THR A 59 -9.17 -11.06 -18.18
C THR A 59 -8.01 -11.06 -17.18
N ALA A 60 -7.73 -9.91 -16.55
CA ALA A 60 -6.70 -9.83 -15.51
C ALA A 60 -6.98 -10.79 -14.35
N ARG A 61 -8.22 -10.81 -13.87
CA ARG A 61 -8.65 -11.72 -12.79
C ARG A 61 -8.58 -13.19 -13.23
N ALA A 62 -9.01 -13.51 -14.46
CA ALA A 62 -8.91 -14.87 -15.00
C ALA A 62 -7.45 -15.36 -15.03
N VAL A 63 -6.51 -14.55 -15.53
CA VAL A 63 -5.07 -14.87 -15.52
C VAL A 63 -4.51 -15.02 -14.11
N LEU A 64 -4.98 -14.24 -13.14
CA LEU A 64 -4.50 -14.32 -11.75
C LEU A 64 -5.03 -15.54 -11.00
N LEU A 65 -6.18 -16.07 -11.39
CA LEU A 65 -6.81 -17.26 -10.78
C LEU A 65 -6.29 -18.55 -11.42
N ASP A 66 -5.86 -18.51 -12.65
CA ASP A 66 -5.37 -19.69 -13.40
C ASP A 66 -3.88 -19.94 -13.11
N SER A 67 -3.60 -20.67 -12.04
CA SER A 67 -2.26 -21.07 -11.64
C SER A 67 -1.72 -22.29 -12.43
N GLU A 68 -2.55 -22.94 -13.24
CA GLU A 68 -2.12 -24.01 -14.12
C GLU A 68 -1.31 -23.47 -15.30
N HIS A 69 -1.79 -22.41 -15.93
CA HIS A 69 -1.16 -21.80 -17.10
C HIS A 69 -0.26 -20.61 -16.76
N PHE A 70 -0.53 -19.87 -15.65
CA PHE A 70 0.17 -18.61 -15.35
C PHE A 70 0.84 -18.64 -13.97
N SER A 71 2.13 -18.41 -13.93
CA SER A 71 2.96 -18.56 -12.75
C SER A 71 3.73 -17.28 -12.39
N LYS A 72 4.05 -17.13 -11.11
CA LYS A 72 5.04 -16.16 -10.63
C LYS A 72 6.49 -16.64 -10.80
N VAL A 73 6.68 -17.91 -11.16
CA VAL A 73 7.99 -18.53 -11.40
C VAL A 73 8.17 -18.78 -12.88
N GLY A 74 9.35 -18.48 -13.39
CA GLY A 74 9.70 -18.68 -14.80
C GLY A 74 10.07 -17.39 -15.53
N PRO A 75 10.41 -17.46 -16.82
CA PRO A 75 10.92 -16.34 -17.58
C PRO A 75 9.99 -15.12 -17.57
N GLY A 76 10.54 -13.95 -17.26
CA GLY A 76 9.79 -12.69 -17.25
C GLY A 76 8.80 -12.51 -16.11
N SER A 77 8.77 -13.42 -15.14
CA SER A 77 7.95 -13.35 -13.93
C SER A 77 8.62 -12.54 -12.80
N PRO A 78 7.93 -12.30 -11.69
CA PRO A 78 8.54 -11.67 -10.51
C PRO A 78 9.76 -12.44 -9.98
N SER A 79 9.80 -13.77 -10.09
CA SER A 79 10.92 -14.57 -9.59
C SER A 79 12.23 -14.29 -10.31
N ASP A 80 12.22 -13.98 -11.61
CA ASP A 80 13.44 -13.57 -12.33
C ASP A 80 14.08 -12.32 -11.71
N LEU A 81 13.27 -11.44 -11.16
CA LEU A 81 13.71 -10.20 -10.57
C LEU A 81 14.16 -10.40 -9.11
N TRP A 82 13.39 -11.16 -8.32
CA TRP A 82 13.53 -11.19 -6.88
C TRP A 82 14.25 -12.41 -6.33
N THR A 83 14.28 -13.54 -7.04
CA THR A 83 15.04 -14.73 -6.59
C THR A 83 16.54 -14.44 -6.42
N PRO A 84 17.19 -13.69 -7.34
CA PRO A 84 18.58 -13.29 -7.14
C PRO A 84 18.83 -12.43 -5.91
N VAL A 85 17.81 -11.78 -5.37
CA VAL A 85 17.92 -10.85 -4.22
C VAL A 85 17.47 -11.50 -2.91
N LEU A 86 16.28 -12.11 -2.90
CA LEU A 86 15.61 -12.63 -1.70
C LEU A 86 15.79 -14.15 -1.52
N GLY A 87 16.36 -14.84 -2.51
CA GLY A 87 16.39 -16.30 -2.52
C GLY A 87 15.07 -16.95 -3.01
N PRO A 88 15.03 -18.28 -3.11
CA PRO A 88 13.84 -19.00 -3.60
C PRO A 88 12.75 -19.15 -2.55
N SER A 89 13.07 -19.12 -1.26
CA SER A 89 12.16 -19.46 -0.15
C SER A 89 11.31 -18.28 0.33
N VAL A 90 10.74 -17.50 -0.61
CA VAL A 90 9.82 -16.39 -0.33
C VAL A 90 8.58 -16.48 -1.21
N LEU A 91 7.42 -16.07 -0.69
CA LEU A 91 6.12 -16.17 -1.39
C LEU A 91 6.11 -15.49 -2.77
N LEU A 92 6.94 -14.46 -2.97
CA LEU A 92 7.06 -13.79 -4.27
C LEU A 92 7.71 -14.66 -5.35
N ASN A 93 8.51 -15.66 -4.94
CA ASN A 93 9.36 -16.47 -5.79
C ASN A 93 8.95 -17.95 -5.83
N MET A 94 7.80 -18.30 -5.25
CA MET A 94 7.33 -19.66 -5.07
C MET A 94 5.98 -19.90 -5.73
N GLU A 95 5.71 -21.16 -6.03
CA GLU A 95 4.43 -21.68 -6.52
C GLU A 95 4.11 -23.05 -5.90
N GLY A 96 2.88 -23.51 -6.07
CA GLY A 96 2.46 -24.87 -5.74
C GLY A 96 2.40 -25.16 -4.25
N ALA A 97 2.73 -26.39 -3.86
CA ALA A 97 2.56 -26.88 -2.48
C ALA A 97 3.43 -26.14 -1.46
N ASP A 98 4.67 -25.82 -1.82
CA ASP A 98 5.60 -25.09 -0.93
C ASP A 98 5.14 -23.66 -0.70
N HIS A 99 4.67 -22.97 -1.74
CA HIS A 99 4.03 -21.65 -1.59
C HIS A 99 2.82 -21.75 -0.65
N ALA A 100 1.94 -22.74 -0.85
CA ALA A 100 0.75 -22.91 -0.03
C ALA A 100 1.09 -23.20 1.45
N ARG A 101 2.13 -24.01 1.70
CA ARG A 101 2.65 -24.31 3.04
C ARG A 101 3.17 -23.06 3.72
N LEU A 102 4.11 -22.35 3.08
CA LEU A 102 4.72 -21.15 3.63
C LEU A 102 3.67 -20.05 3.84
N ARG A 103 2.74 -19.88 2.89
CA ARG A 103 1.66 -18.91 3.01
C ARG A 103 0.75 -19.21 4.21
N ARG A 104 0.39 -20.47 4.45
CA ARG A 104 -0.41 -20.85 5.64
C ARG A 104 0.31 -20.52 6.94
N ALA A 105 1.61 -20.84 7.04
CA ALA A 105 2.41 -20.51 8.21
C ALA A 105 2.46 -18.98 8.43
N LEU A 106 2.79 -18.20 7.40
CA LEU A 106 2.87 -16.74 7.49
C LEU A 106 1.52 -16.07 7.74
N SER A 107 0.39 -16.69 7.35
CA SER A 107 -0.95 -16.10 7.57
C SER A 107 -1.27 -15.88 9.06
N GLY A 108 -0.61 -16.63 9.95
CA GLY A 108 -0.71 -16.42 11.40
C GLY A 108 -0.27 -15.03 11.87
N LEU A 109 0.64 -14.38 11.13
CA LEU A 109 1.10 -13.02 11.40
C LEU A 109 0.09 -11.94 10.95
N PHE A 110 -0.82 -12.27 10.06
CA PHE A 110 -1.79 -11.35 9.45
C PHE A 110 -3.23 -11.63 9.88
N THR A 111 -3.41 -12.37 10.97
CA THR A 111 -4.73 -12.50 11.58
C THR A 111 -5.19 -11.14 12.13
N PRO A 112 -6.52 -10.87 12.21
CA PRO A 112 -7.02 -9.61 12.76
C PRO A 112 -6.46 -9.26 14.13
N ARG A 113 -6.21 -10.27 14.99
CA ARG A 113 -5.61 -10.08 16.32
C ARG A 113 -4.14 -9.67 16.19
N ALA A 114 -3.32 -10.47 15.47
CA ALA A 114 -1.89 -10.19 15.33
C ALA A 114 -1.62 -8.80 14.71
N VAL A 115 -2.45 -8.42 13.72
CA VAL A 115 -2.36 -7.11 13.08
C VAL A 115 -2.73 -5.98 14.06
N ARG A 116 -3.81 -6.13 14.82
CA ARG A 116 -4.17 -5.12 15.85
C ARG A 116 -3.07 -4.97 16.89
N ASP A 117 -2.54 -6.09 17.39
CA ASP A 117 -1.48 -6.09 18.40
C ASP A 117 -0.21 -5.38 17.85
N LEU A 118 0.19 -5.68 16.61
CA LEU A 118 1.32 -5.04 15.95
C LEU A 118 1.11 -3.53 15.77
N VAL A 119 -0.05 -3.13 15.25
CA VAL A 119 -0.37 -1.72 15.00
C VAL A 119 -0.51 -0.95 16.30
N ALA A 120 -1.15 -1.53 17.33
CA ALA A 120 -1.34 -0.89 18.63
C ALA A 120 -0.01 -0.56 19.35
N VAL A 121 1.02 -1.38 19.14
CA VAL A 121 2.35 -1.15 19.72
C VAL A 121 3.22 -0.22 18.86
N SER A 122 3.04 -0.24 17.54
CA SER A 122 4.00 0.39 16.62
C SER A 122 3.56 1.77 16.13
N VAL A 123 2.26 2.10 16.13
CA VAL A 123 1.76 3.23 15.34
C VAL A 123 1.25 4.41 16.18
N PRO A 124 0.60 4.25 17.36
CA PRO A 124 -0.05 5.36 18.05
C PRO A 124 0.88 6.52 18.40
N ASP A 125 2.06 6.23 18.96
CA ASP A 125 3.01 7.27 19.38
C ASP A 125 3.54 8.08 18.18
N VAL A 126 3.72 7.42 17.04
CA VAL A 126 4.18 8.07 15.80
C VAL A 126 3.15 9.07 15.27
N LEU A 127 1.87 8.75 15.40
CA LEU A 127 0.78 9.58 14.87
C LEU A 127 0.16 10.52 15.92
N ALA A 128 0.51 10.39 17.20
CA ALA A 128 -0.07 11.15 18.31
C ALA A 128 0.04 12.69 18.13
N GLY A 129 1.15 13.16 17.53
CA GLY A 129 1.38 14.58 17.26
C GLY A 129 0.65 15.13 16.03
N LEU A 130 0.05 14.30 15.18
CA LEU A 130 -0.47 14.72 13.87
C LEU A 130 -1.65 15.71 14.00
N ALA A 131 -2.70 15.33 14.71
CA ALA A 131 -3.86 16.21 14.90
C ALA A 131 -3.54 17.46 15.73
N PRO A 132 -2.81 17.39 16.86
CA PRO A 132 -2.40 18.59 17.63
C PRO A 132 -1.65 19.62 16.76
N ARG A 133 -0.70 19.20 15.94
CA ARG A 133 0.05 20.09 15.04
C ARG A 133 -0.87 20.75 14.00
N LEU A 134 -1.76 19.97 13.38
CA LEU A 134 -2.74 20.49 12.44
C LEU A 134 -3.70 21.48 13.10
N LEU A 135 -4.19 21.19 14.32
CA LEU A 135 -5.07 22.07 15.09
C LEU A 135 -4.35 23.34 15.55
N ALA A 136 -3.04 23.29 15.79
CA ALA A 136 -2.21 24.46 16.03
C ALA A 136 -1.99 25.32 14.76
N GLY A 137 -2.48 24.88 13.61
CA GLY A 137 -2.35 25.62 12.33
C GLY A 137 -1.08 25.29 11.55
N GLU A 138 -0.30 24.28 11.98
CA GLU A 138 0.87 23.85 11.24
C GLU A 138 0.52 23.24 9.88
N ARG A 139 1.47 23.35 8.96
CA ARG A 139 1.45 22.65 7.68
C ARG A 139 2.19 21.33 7.84
N VAL A 140 1.53 20.22 7.57
CA VAL A 140 2.08 18.87 7.77
C VAL A 140 2.24 18.15 6.43
N ASP A 141 3.42 17.58 6.17
CA ASP A 141 3.65 16.72 4.99
C ASP A 141 3.26 15.27 5.31
N LEU A 142 2.13 14.83 4.79
CA LEU A 142 1.62 13.47 4.99
C LEU A 142 2.53 12.38 4.40
N MET A 143 3.38 12.70 3.42
CA MET A 143 4.37 11.75 2.93
C MET A 143 5.39 11.42 4.02
N ALA A 144 5.87 12.43 4.75
CA ALA A 144 6.82 12.24 5.85
C ALA A 144 6.19 11.46 7.02
N GLU A 145 4.97 11.81 7.42
CA GLU A 145 4.25 11.11 8.50
C GLU A 145 4.00 9.63 8.16
N THR A 146 3.51 9.38 6.93
CA THR A 146 3.27 8.00 6.46
C THR A 146 4.57 7.21 6.34
N ALA A 147 5.68 7.86 5.93
CA ALA A 147 7.00 7.24 5.87
C ALA A 147 7.47 6.81 7.26
N THR A 148 7.33 7.69 8.25
CA THR A 148 7.71 7.38 9.63
C THR A 148 6.89 6.21 10.17
N MET A 149 5.57 6.22 9.98
CA MET A 149 4.70 5.11 10.36
C MET A 149 5.10 3.79 9.69
N ALA A 150 5.28 3.79 8.38
CA ALA A 150 5.67 2.58 7.64
C ALA A 150 7.02 2.05 8.10
N GLY A 151 7.99 2.92 8.33
CA GLY A 151 9.31 2.55 8.84
C GLY A 151 9.27 1.98 10.25
N THR A 152 8.40 2.51 11.13
CA THR A 152 8.18 1.97 12.47
C THR A 152 7.61 0.56 12.43
N VAL A 153 6.62 0.31 11.56
CA VAL A 153 6.07 -1.03 11.35
C VAL A 153 7.14 -1.98 10.81
N VAL A 154 8.00 -1.53 9.89
CA VAL A 154 9.14 -2.33 9.40
C VAL A 154 10.12 -2.65 10.54
N CYS A 155 10.46 -1.69 11.39
CA CYS A 155 11.30 -1.95 12.56
C CYS A 155 10.68 -3.03 13.45
N ALA A 156 9.39 -2.96 13.75
CA ALA A 156 8.70 -4.00 14.52
C ALA A 156 8.75 -5.38 13.82
N MET A 157 8.56 -5.42 12.49
CA MET A 157 8.63 -6.67 11.71
C MET A 157 10.04 -7.25 11.63
N THR A 158 11.09 -6.44 11.76
CA THR A 158 12.49 -6.88 11.77
C THR A 158 13.04 -7.13 13.16
N GLY A 159 12.27 -6.85 14.21
CA GLY A 159 12.74 -6.93 15.60
C GLY A 159 13.69 -5.80 16.01
N LEU A 160 13.71 -4.70 15.23
CA LEU A 160 14.46 -3.48 15.57
C LEU A 160 13.64 -2.58 16.51
N PRO A 161 14.27 -1.95 17.51
CA PRO A 161 13.63 -0.89 18.26
C PRO A 161 13.34 0.29 17.31
N PRO A 162 12.11 0.89 17.34
CA PRO A 162 11.70 1.91 16.38
C PRO A 162 12.22 3.31 16.75
N THR A 163 13.56 3.45 16.88
CA THR A 163 14.17 4.77 17.04
C THR A 163 14.13 5.54 15.72
N ASP A 164 14.13 6.87 15.79
CA ASP A 164 14.13 7.74 14.59
C ASP A 164 15.26 7.38 13.62
N ALA A 165 16.44 7.00 14.13
CA ALA A 165 17.57 6.60 13.33
C ALA A 165 17.30 5.27 12.60
N ALA A 166 16.79 4.25 13.31
CA ALA A 166 16.47 2.93 12.74
C ALA A 166 15.34 3.05 11.70
N VAL A 167 14.30 3.84 11.98
CA VAL A 167 13.19 4.10 11.05
C VAL A 167 13.70 4.76 9.76
N ARG A 168 14.51 5.82 9.87
CA ARG A 168 15.10 6.49 8.69
C ARG A 168 16.02 5.55 7.91
N GLU A 169 16.84 4.76 8.59
CA GLU A 169 17.72 3.78 7.93
C GLU A 169 16.91 2.71 7.20
N ALA A 170 15.92 2.11 7.83
CA ALA A 170 15.07 1.08 7.23
C ALA A 170 14.36 1.62 5.97
N MET A 171 13.81 2.82 6.03
CA MET A 171 13.14 3.46 4.90
C MET A 171 14.10 3.79 3.76
N THR A 172 15.25 4.39 4.05
CA THR A 172 16.27 4.71 3.05
C THR A 172 16.80 3.44 2.38
N ALA A 173 17.02 2.39 3.15
CA ALA A 173 17.49 1.11 2.67
C ALA A 173 16.43 0.42 1.77
N ALA A 174 15.16 0.37 2.19
CA ALA A 174 14.08 -0.17 1.38
C ALA A 174 13.96 0.57 0.05
N GLN A 175 13.94 1.91 0.07
CA GLN A 175 13.87 2.76 -1.12
C GLN A 175 15.06 2.54 -2.06
N SER A 176 16.26 2.33 -1.52
CA SER A 176 17.46 2.08 -2.33
C SER A 176 17.36 0.79 -3.15
N VAL A 177 16.71 -0.26 -2.60
CA VAL A 177 16.49 -1.54 -3.28
C VAL A 177 15.31 -1.46 -4.27
N VAL A 178 14.16 -0.94 -3.82
CA VAL A 178 12.98 -0.78 -4.70
C VAL A 178 13.31 0.15 -5.87
N GLY A 179 14.10 1.20 -5.63
CA GLY A 179 14.57 2.12 -6.64
C GLY A 179 15.44 1.52 -7.75
N LEU A 180 15.95 0.29 -7.60
CA LEU A 180 16.66 -0.42 -8.67
C LEU A 180 15.71 -0.98 -9.73
N VAL A 181 14.46 -1.24 -9.37
CA VAL A 181 13.47 -1.86 -10.24
C VAL A 181 12.89 -0.84 -11.21
N ARG A 182 12.76 -1.25 -12.47
CA ARG A 182 12.14 -0.46 -13.55
C ARG A 182 11.19 -1.35 -14.34
N LEU A 183 9.98 -0.90 -14.61
CA LEU A 183 8.96 -1.70 -15.33
C LEU A 183 9.40 -2.16 -16.73
N HIS A 184 10.30 -1.40 -17.38
CA HIS A 184 10.84 -1.75 -18.70
C HIS A 184 12.02 -2.70 -18.65
N ARG A 185 12.61 -2.99 -17.47
CA ARG A 185 13.71 -3.95 -17.31
C ARG A 185 13.20 -5.30 -16.82
N ARG A 186 13.78 -6.37 -17.36
CA ARG A 186 13.39 -7.75 -17.00
C ARG A 186 14.17 -8.29 -15.81
N SER A 187 15.38 -7.81 -15.57
CA SER A 187 16.28 -8.29 -14.52
C SER A 187 17.15 -7.18 -13.96
N LEU A 188 17.72 -7.43 -12.79
CA LEU A 188 18.75 -6.59 -12.18
C LEU A 188 20.13 -7.00 -12.70
N THR A 189 21.05 -6.05 -12.80
CA THR A 189 22.45 -6.34 -13.07
C THR A 189 23.12 -7.03 -11.88
N ALA A 190 24.23 -7.74 -12.08
CA ALA A 190 24.97 -8.38 -11.01
C ALA A 190 25.39 -7.39 -9.90
N GLY A 191 25.77 -6.16 -10.27
CA GLY A 191 26.07 -5.09 -9.30
C GLY A 191 24.87 -4.67 -8.46
N GLN A 192 23.69 -4.52 -9.10
CA GLN A 192 22.43 -4.20 -8.41
C GLN A 192 22.00 -5.33 -7.46
N VAL A 193 22.15 -6.59 -7.88
CA VAL A 193 21.87 -7.75 -7.03
C VAL A 193 22.78 -7.77 -5.81
N ARG A 194 24.11 -7.55 -5.99
CA ARG A 194 25.04 -7.49 -4.84
C ARG A 194 24.66 -6.36 -3.88
N HIS A 195 24.36 -5.18 -4.40
CA HIS A 195 23.92 -4.03 -3.58
C HIS A 195 22.65 -4.39 -2.79
N ALA A 196 21.60 -4.88 -3.47
CA ALA A 196 20.34 -5.24 -2.82
C ALA A 196 20.52 -6.31 -1.73
N ARG A 197 21.32 -7.35 -1.99
CA ARG A 197 21.67 -8.39 -0.99
C ARG A 197 22.38 -7.80 0.22
N ALA A 198 23.36 -6.92 0.02
CA ALA A 198 24.08 -6.29 1.12
C ALA A 198 23.17 -5.42 1.99
N VAL A 199 22.27 -4.65 1.38
CA VAL A 199 21.29 -3.84 2.09
C VAL A 199 20.33 -4.73 2.89
N LEU A 200 19.75 -5.76 2.28
CA LEU A 200 18.81 -6.65 2.96
C LEU A 200 19.46 -7.47 4.05
N ALA A 201 20.71 -7.95 3.86
CA ALA A 201 21.45 -8.66 4.89
C ALA A 201 21.63 -7.79 6.14
N ARG A 202 21.96 -6.51 5.97
CA ARG A 202 22.09 -5.55 7.09
C ARG A 202 20.74 -5.34 7.79
N LEU A 203 19.66 -5.11 7.05
CA LEU A 203 18.33 -4.93 7.61
C LEU A 203 17.77 -6.19 8.30
N SER A 204 18.18 -7.38 7.83
CA SER A 204 17.71 -8.65 8.39
C SER A 204 18.59 -9.17 9.53
N ALA A 205 19.73 -8.54 9.83
CA ALA A 205 20.61 -9.02 10.92
C ALA A 205 19.89 -9.04 12.28
N PRO A 206 19.17 -7.98 12.71
CA PRO A 206 18.39 -8.01 13.95
C PRO A 206 17.27 -9.05 13.93
N ALA A 207 16.64 -9.27 12.77
CA ALA A 207 15.63 -10.31 12.63
C ALA A 207 16.19 -11.72 12.83
N ARG A 208 17.43 -11.96 12.43
CA ARG A 208 18.13 -13.22 12.69
C ARG A 208 18.32 -13.44 14.18
N ASP A 209 18.78 -12.43 14.89
CA ASP A 209 19.01 -12.51 16.33
C ASP A 209 17.69 -12.72 17.10
N ALA A 210 16.65 -11.98 16.73
CA ALA A 210 15.30 -12.14 17.30
C ALA A 210 14.69 -13.53 16.99
N TYR A 211 14.90 -14.05 15.77
CA TYR A 211 14.47 -15.41 15.41
C TYR A 211 15.20 -16.46 16.27
N ARG A 212 16.51 -16.34 16.46
CA ARG A 212 17.31 -17.28 17.26
C ARG A 212 16.95 -17.21 18.73
N ALA A 213 16.70 -16.03 19.26
CA ALA A 213 16.20 -15.84 20.63
C ALA A 213 14.84 -16.53 20.83
N GLY A 214 14.00 -16.57 19.81
CA GLY A 214 12.71 -17.28 19.83
C GLY A 214 11.64 -16.59 20.68
N ASP A 215 11.78 -15.29 20.97
CA ASP A 215 10.80 -14.52 21.71
C ASP A 215 9.54 -14.31 20.86
N PRO A 216 8.39 -14.93 21.21
CA PRO A 216 7.14 -14.84 20.45
C PRO A 216 6.52 -13.43 20.47
N ALA A 217 7.01 -12.50 21.29
CA ALA A 217 6.62 -11.10 21.25
C ALA A 217 7.19 -10.38 20.02
N THR A 218 8.27 -10.90 19.43
CA THR A 218 8.84 -10.39 18.21
C THR A 218 8.28 -11.10 16.97
N VAL A 219 8.17 -10.40 15.84
CA VAL A 219 7.69 -11.01 14.58
C VAL A 219 8.62 -12.16 14.13
N PRO A 220 9.97 -12.03 14.15
CA PRO A 220 10.86 -13.15 13.80
C PRO A 220 10.77 -14.34 14.76
N GLY A 221 10.66 -14.10 16.06
CA GLY A 221 10.44 -15.16 17.05
C GLY A 221 9.10 -15.88 16.84
N ARG A 222 8.05 -15.12 16.53
CA ARG A 222 6.75 -15.70 16.15
C ARG A 222 6.82 -16.53 14.87
N MET A 223 7.63 -16.14 13.88
CA MET A 223 7.87 -16.95 12.68
C MET A 223 8.49 -18.31 13.04
N ARG A 224 9.44 -18.34 13.99
CA ARG A 224 10.02 -19.59 14.51
C ARG A 224 8.96 -20.47 15.18
N GLU A 225 8.09 -19.90 16.00
CA GLU A 225 6.98 -20.61 16.65
C GLU A 225 5.99 -21.18 15.61
N LEU A 226 5.77 -20.47 14.49
CA LEU A 226 4.97 -20.93 13.37
C LEU A 226 5.64 -21.99 12.50
N GLY A 227 6.87 -22.42 12.86
CA GLY A 227 7.59 -23.52 12.20
C GLY A 227 8.33 -23.10 10.92
N LEU A 228 8.58 -21.80 10.69
CA LEU A 228 9.44 -21.37 9.60
C LEU A 228 10.89 -21.69 9.90
N SER A 229 11.67 -22.07 8.88
CA SER A 229 13.14 -22.11 9.00
C SER A 229 13.72 -20.70 9.09
N GLU A 230 14.98 -20.57 9.52
CA GLU A 230 15.66 -19.26 9.57
C GLU A 230 15.67 -18.59 8.19
N ASP A 231 15.97 -19.34 7.12
CA ASP A 231 16.01 -18.80 5.77
C ASP A 231 14.63 -18.34 5.29
N GLU A 232 13.56 -19.07 5.60
CA GLU A 232 12.19 -18.67 5.29
C GLU A 232 11.79 -17.41 6.06
N ALA A 233 12.16 -17.31 7.34
CA ALA A 233 11.85 -16.15 8.17
C ALA A 233 12.60 -14.90 7.67
N LEU A 234 13.89 -15.00 7.40
CA LEU A 234 14.68 -13.88 6.90
C LEU A 234 14.28 -13.47 5.48
N GLY A 235 13.95 -14.44 4.63
CA GLY A 235 13.38 -14.17 3.31
C GLY A 235 12.03 -13.43 3.39
N ALA A 236 11.16 -13.86 4.31
CA ALA A 236 9.87 -13.20 4.55
C ALA A 236 10.06 -11.77 5.08
N VAL A 237 10.96 -11.53 6.04
CA VAL A 237 11.33 -10.21 6.54
C VAL A 237 11.81 -9.32 5.39
N GLY A 238 12.74 -9.79 4.56
CA GLY A 238 13.21 -9.04 3.40
C GLY A 238 12.08 -8.69 2.42
N ALA A 239 11.17 -9.62 2.16
CA ALA A 239 10.00 -9.37 1.33
C ALA A 239 9.06 -8.34 1.96
N PHE A 240 8.79 -8.40 3.28
CA PHE A 240 7.92 -7.45 3.98
C PHE A 240 8.49 -6.03 3.95
N VAL A 241 9.81 -5.89 4.16
CA VAL A 241 10.49 -4.59 4.04
C VAL A 241 10.29 -4.00 2.65
N LEU A 242 10.49 -4.79 1.59
CA LEU A 242 10.40 -4.28 0.21
C LEU A 242 8.97 -4.00 -0.26
N THR A 243 7.98 -4.76 0.23
CA THR A 243 6.61 -4.66 -0.27
C THR A 243 5.70 -3.84 0.63
N GLY A 244 6.02 -3.73 1.93
CA GLY A 244 5.18 -3.08 2.93
C GLY A 244 5.39 -1.57 3.08
N THR A 245 6.52 -1.02 2.61
CA THR A 245 6.85 0.40 2.78
C THR A 245 6.26 1.28 1.69
N GLU A 246 6.67 1.06 0.46
CA GLU A 246 6.36 1.94 -0.68
C GLU A 246 4.86 2.00 -1.01
N THR A 247 4.14 0.88 -0.84
CA THR A 247 2.72 0.81 -1.19
C THR A 247 1.85 1.64 -0.26
N ILE A 248 2.09 1.58 1.04
CA ILE A 248 1.33 2.37 2.03
C ILE A 248 1.69 3.87 1.95
N GLN A 249 2.97 4.19 1.77
CA GLN A 249 3.42 5.56 1.52
C GLN A 249 2.79 6.16 0.26
N SER A 250 2.65 5.36 -0.80
CA SER A 250 1.98 5.79 -2.02
C SER A 250 0.50 6.06 -1.77
N PHE A 251 -0.17 5.12 -1.08
CA PHE A 251 -1.62 5.09 -1.03
C PHE A 251 -2.20 6.16 -0.10
N VAL A 252 -1.74 6.26 1.16
CA VAL A 252 -2.36 7.13 2.18
C VAL A 252 -2.42 8.61 1.75
N PRO A 253 -1.34 9.24 1.28
CA PRO A 253 -1.42 10.63 0.82
C PRO A 253 -2.30 10.79 -0.43
N ARG A 254 -2.35 9.78 -1.32
CA ARG A 254 -3.22 9.81 -2.50
C ARG A 254 -4.70 9.68 -2.13
N LEU A 255 -5.04 8.84 -1.15
CA LEU A 255 -6.37 8.75 -0.56
C LEU A 255 -6.82 10.12 -0.04
N VAL A 256 -6.00 10.76 0.81
CA VAL A 256 -6.33 12.07 1.39
C VAL A 256 -6.48 13.14 0.31
N ALA A 257 -5.56 13.19 -0.67
CA ALA A 257 -5.64 14.15 -1.77
C ALA A 257 -6.88 13.93 -2.64
N LEU A 258 -7.18 12.68 -2.97
CA LEU A 258 -8.33 12.31 -3.80
C LEU A 258 -9.65 12.64 -3.08
N ALA A 259 -9.77 12.26 -1.80
CA ALA A 259 -10.94 12.56 -1.00
C ALA A 259 -11.13 14.08 -0.77
N ALA A 260 -10.03 14.83 -0.56
CA ALA A 260 -10.09 16.30 -0.44
C ALA A 260 -10.56 16.96 -1.74
N ASP A 261 -9.96 16.59 -2.88
CA ASP A 261 -10.30 17.17 -4.17
C ASP A 261 -11.74 16.86 -4.62
N THR A 262 -12.31 15.75 -4.16
CA THR A 262 -13.67 15.31 -4.52
C THR A 262 -14.73 15.63 -3.46
N GLY A 263 -14.33 16.22 -2.32
CA GLY A 263 -15.27 16.61 -1.25
C GLY A 263 -15.67 15.47 -0.30
N TRP A 264 -15.00 14.31 -0.38
CA TRP A 264 -15.28 13.17 0.50
C TRP A 264 -14.49 13.19 1.81
N LEU A 265 -13.46 14.05 1.93
CA LEU A 265 -12.51 13.95 3.04
C LEU A 265 -13.16 14.23 4.40
N ASP A 266 -14.01 15.24 4.49
CA ASP A 266 -14.66 15.60 5.76
C ASP A 266 -15.59 14.48 6.25
N GLN A 267 -16.36 13.86 5.34
CA GLN A 267 -17.21 12.72 5.66
C GLN A 267 -16.38 11.49 6.05
N LEU A 268 -15.27 11.24 5.33
CA LEU A 268 -14.34 10.15 5.61
C LEU A 268 -13.73 10.27 7.01
N LEU A 269 -13.31 11.48 7.41
CA LEU A 269 -12.71 11.73 8.72
C LEU A 269 -13.76 11.76 9.84
N ALA A 270 -14.98 12.18 9.56
CA ALA A 270 -16.08 12.13 10.52
C ALA A 270 -16.58 10.69 10.76
N ALA A 271 -16.40 9.79 9.81
CA ALA A 271 -16.84 8.40 9.88
C ALA A 271 -16.01 7.62 10.92
N ASP A 272 -16.55 7.45 12.14
CA ASP A 272 -15.98 6.60 13.17
C ASP A 272 -16.53 5.16 13.03
N PRO A 273 -15.71 4.18 12.64
CA PRO A 273 -16.16 2.79 12.54
C PRO A 273 -16.71 2.23 13.87
N GLY A 274 -16.26 2.77 15.00
CA GLY A 274 -16.77 2.41 16.33
C GLY A 274 -18.18 2.94 16.62
N ALA A 275 -18.65 3.94 15.88
CA ALA A 275 -19.99 4.52 16.06
C ALA A 275 -21.10 3.66 15.42
N GLY A 276 -20.76 2.70 14.55
CA GLY A 276 -21.74 1.79 13.98
C GLY A 276 -21.44 1.35 12.54
N PRO A 277 -22.28 0.44 12.00
CA PRO A 277 -22.05 -0.18 10.71
C PRO A 277 -22.09 0.79 9.53
N GLU A 278 -22.89 1.85 9.58
CA GLU A 278 -22.99 2.85 8.51
C GLU A 278 -21.69 3.65 8.34
N ALA A 279 -21.10 4.09 9.45
CA ALA A 279 -19.82 4.80 9.45
C ALA A 279 -18.69 3.89 8.96
N ALA A 280 -18.66 2.63 9.42
CA ALA A 280 -17.71 1.63 8.95
C ALA A 280 -17.86 1.37 7.44
N ALA A 281 -19.10 1.25 6.94
CA ALA A 281 -19.40 1.05 5.53
C ALA A 281 -18.98 2.26 4.68
N LEU A 282 -19.23 3.49 5.12
CA LEU A 282 -18.80 4.70 4.45
C LEU A 282 -17.28 4.74 4.31
N ARG A 283 -16.55 4.56 5.42
CA ARG A 283 -15.08 4.53 5.42
C ARG A 283 -14.57 3.46 4.46
N GLY A 284 -15.13 2.25 4.55
CA GLY A 284 -14.78 1.13 3.67
C GLY A 284 -14.94 1.47 2.18
N ARG A 285 -16.10 2.00 1.78
CA ARG A 285 -16.37 2.38 0.38
C ARG A 285 -15.39 3.42 -0.15
N VAL A 286 -15.13 4.50 0.61
CA VAL A 286 -14.21 5.56 0.19
C VAL A 286 -12.79 5.04 0.05
N VAL A 287 -12.32 4.22 1.01
CA VAL A 287 -10.96 3.63 0.99
C VAL A 287 -10.81 2.62 -0.16
N GLU A 288 -11.78 1.72 -0.35
CA GLU A 288 -11.74 0.72 -1.45
C GLU A 288 -11.76 1.40 -2.82
N GLU A 289 -12.58 2.43 -2.98
CA GLU A 289 -12.67 3.18 -4.22
C GLU A 289 -11.37 3.96 -4.51
N ALA A 290 -10.76 4.55 -3.48
CA ALA A 290 -9.46 5.19 -3.61
C ALA A 290 -8.36 4.16 -3.98
N LEU A 291 -8.35 2.96 -3.39
CA LEU A 291 -7.45 1.87 -3.77
C LEU A 291 -7.62 1.46 -5.23
N ARG A 292 -8.87 1.37 -5.69
CA ARG A 292 -9.19 1.09 -7.09
C ARG A 292 -8.60 2.13 -8.04
N VAL A 293 -8.90 3.39 -7.81
CA VAL A 293 -8.47 4.50 -8.69
C VAL A 293 -6.96 4.68 -8.68
N THR A 294 -6.34 4.55 -7.50
CA THR A 294 -4.90 4.76 -7.36
C THR A 294 -4.05 3.56 -7.76
N ALA A 295 -4.59 2.33 -7.62
CA ALA A 295 -3.89 1.07 -7.91
C ALA A 295 -2.40 1.15 -7.55
N PRO A 296 -2.01 1.08 -6.26
CA PRO A 296 -0.63 1.33 -5.82
C PRO A 296 0.41 0.45 -6.53
N THR A 297 0.04 -0.80 -6.85
CA THR A 297 0.86 -1.68 -7.68
C THR A 297 0.47 -1.50 -9.15
N PRO A 298 1.27 -0.82 -9.99
CA PRO A 298 0.86 -0.41 -11.33
C PRO A 298 0.74 -1.58 -12.31
N ALA A 299 1.51 -2.66 -12.09
CA ALA A 299 1.48 -3.84 -12.94
C ALA A 299 1.82 -5.10 -12.16
N MET A 300 1.23 -6.23 -12.55
CA MET A 300 1.58 -7.57 -12.08
C MET A 300 2.06 -8.44 -13.26
N LEU A 301 2.95 -9.37 -12.96
CA LEU A 301 3.61 -10.18 -13.99
C LEU A 301 3.29 -11.66 -13.78
N ARG A 302 3.18 -12.39 -14.89
CA ARG A 302 3.12 -13.86 -14.92
C ARG A 302 3.99 -14.40 -16.05
N SER A 303 4.61 -15.54 -15.82
CA SER A 303 5.17 -16.40 -16.86
C SER A 303 4.12 -17.40 -17.31
N VAL A 304 4.04 -17.67 -18.59
CA VAL A 304 3.18 -18.72 -19.16
C VAL A 304 3.87 -20.07 -19.01
N ARG A 305 3.24 -21.03 -18.34
CA ARG A 305 3.79 -22.39 -18.10
C ARG A 305 3.41 -23.38 -19.19
N ALA A 306 2.22 -23.23 -19.73
CA ALA A 306 1.69 -24.07 -20.81
C ALA A 306 0.93 -23.20 -21.81
N ASP A 307 0.81 -23.69 -23.04
CA ASP A 307 0.08 -22.98 -24.08
C ASP A 307 -1.37 -22.73 -23.66
N ALA A 308 -1.82 -21.49 -23.81
CA ALA A 308 -3.12 -21.04 -23.36
C ALA A 308 -3.64 -19.89 -24.24
N THR A 309 -4.78 -19.31 -23.83
CA THR A 309 -5.34 -18.10 -24.45
C THR A 309 -5.62 -17.07 -23.37
N VAL A 310 -5.25 -15.82 -23.62
CA VAL A 310 -5.55 -14.67 -22.78
C VAL A 310 -6.45 -13.73 -23.58
N GLY A 311 -7.75 -13.63 -23.23
CA GLY A 311 -8.75 -13.08 -24.14
C GLY A 311 -8.71 -13.85 -25.46
N ASP A 312 -8.55 -13.15 -26.58
CA ASP A 312 -8.43 -13.75 -27.92
C ASP A 312 -6.97 -14.00 -28.36
N VAL A 313 -6.00 -13.74 -27.48
CA VAL A 313 -4.57 -13.82 -27.80
C VAL A 313 -4.00 -15.15 -27.35
N ARG A 314 -3.54 -15.99 -28.28
CA ARG A 314 -2.79 -17.22 -27.97
C ARG A 314 -1.47 -16.89 -27.32
N VAL A 315 -1.12 -17.57 -26.23
CA VAL A 315 0.17 -17.49 -25.54
C VAL A 315 0.82 -18.87 -25.50
N ARG A 316 2.15 -18.90 -25.48
CA ARG A 316 2.94 -20.12 -25.44
C ARG A 316 3.75 -20.22 -24.16
N ALA A 317 4.09 -21.41 -23.76
CA ALA A 317 5.03 -21.64 -22.67
C ALA A 317 6.30 -20.75 -22.83
N GLY A 318 6.68 -20.05 -21.76
CA GLY A 318 7.77 -19.07 -21.76
C GLY A 318 7.40 -17.64 -22.16
N ASP A 319 6.17 -17.41 -22.65
CA ASP A 319 5.66 -16.04 -22.85
C ASP A 319 5.49 -15.32 -21.51
N ARG A 320 5.49 -13.98 -21.57
CA ARG A 320 5.24 -13.11 -20.42
C ARG A 320 3.87 -12.47 -20.55
N VAL A 321 3.09 -12.48 -19.46
CA VAL A 321 1.87 -11.70 -19.33
C VAL A 321 2.11 -10.53 -18.37
N VAL A 322 1.80 -9.33 -18.81
CA VAL A 322 1.86 -8.08 -18.07
C VAL A 322 0.43 -7.61 -17.80
N ILE A 323 -0.04 -7.75 -16.57
CA ILE A 323 -1.33 -7.25 -16.15
C ILE A 323 -1.14 -5.79 -15.77
N ALA A 324 -1.66 -4.88 -16.59
CA ALA A 324 -1.61 -3.44 -16.32
C ALA A 324 -2.67 -3.06 -15.28
N THR A 325 -2.42 -3.35 -14.01
CA THR A 325 -3.37 -3.18 -12.89
C THR A 325 -3.97 -1.78 -12.87
N ILE A 326 -3.13 -0.78 -13.13
CA ILE A 326 -3.56 0.62 -13.23
C ILE A 326 -4.61 0.87 -14.32
N SER A 327 -4.56 0.12 -15.41
CA SER A 327 -5.56 0.21 -16.48
C SER A 327 -6.81 -0.59 -16.12
N CYS A 328 -6.61 -1.85 -15.66
CA CYS A 328 -7.70 -2.75 -15.28
C CYS A 328 -8.61 -2.14 -14.18
N CYS A 329 -8.00 -1.53 -13.17
CA CYS A 329 -8.75 -0.92 -12.06
C CYS A 329 -9.52 0.35 -12.47
N LYS A 330 -9.14 1.00 -13.58
CA LYS A 330 -9.83 2.19 -14.09
C LYS A 330 -11.03 1.88 -15.00
N ASP A 331 -11.27 0.62 -15.33
CA ASP A 331 -12.38 0.20 -16.17
C ASP A 331 -13.74 0.58 -15.60
N ALA A 332 -13.90 0.56 -14.28
CA ALA A 332 -15.12 0.95 -13.57
C ALA A 332 -15.37 2.48 -13.53
N GLY A 333 -14.55 3.28 -14.24
CA GLY A 333 -14.79 4.73 -14.33
C GLY A 333 -13.98 5.58 -13.35
N PRO A 334 -14.32 6.88 -13.20
CA PRO A 334 -13.66 7.80 -12.28
C PRO A 334 -13.99 7.46 -10.82
N PHE A 335 -13.42 8.21 -9.89
CA PHE A 335 -13.65 8.02 -8.45
C PHE A 335 -15.12 8.32 -8.09
N ASP A 336 -15.79 7.30 -7.57
CA ASP A 336 -17.17 7.38 -7.09
C ASP A 336 -17.43 6.32 -6.00
N PRO A 337 -17.32 6.69 -4.71
CA PRO A 337 -17.56 5.75 -3.60
C PRO A 337 -18.99 5.19 -3.49
N ASP A 338 -19.95 5.80 -4.15
CA ASP A 338 -21.34 5.34 -4.15
C ASP A 338 -21.67 4.44 -5.36
N ALA A 339 -20.75 4.32 -6.32
CA ALA A 339 -20.93 3.42 -7.45
C ALA A 339 -20.93 1.94 -7.00
N PRO A 340 -21.75 1.09 -7.63
CA PRO A 340 -21.71 -0.35 -7.37
C PRO A 340 -20.35 -0.93 -7.73
N VAL A 341 -19.84 -1.78 -6.84
CA VAL A 341 -18.53 -2.43 -7.04
C VAL A 341 -18.64 -3.50 -8.11
N ASP A 342 -17.91 -3.32 -9.22
CA ASP A 342 -17.75 -4.36 -10.24
C ASP A 342 -16.98 -5.57 -9.66
N PRO A 343 -17.57 -6.78 -9.67
CA PRO A 343 -16.91 -7.99 -9.15
C PRO A 343 -15.56 -8.29 -9.83
N ALA A 344 -15.39 -7.94 -11.10
CA ALA A 344 -14.14 -8.17 -11.82
C ALA A 344 -13.01 -7.26 -11.29
N VAL A 345 -13.34 -6.05 -10.86
CA VAL A 345 -12.38 -5.06 -10.36
C VAL A 345 -12.13 -5.21 -8.86
N ARG A 346 -13.11 -5.75 -8.11
CA ARG A 346 -13.07 -5.81 -6.65
C ARG A 346 -11.76 -6.41 -6.14
N HIS A 347 -11.02 -5.66 -5.33
CA HIS A 347 -9.74 -6.02 -4.73
C HIS A 347 -8.61 -6.36 -5.72
N LEU A 348 -8.78 -6.10 -7.02
CA LEU A 348 -7.78 -6.45 -8.04
C LEU A 348 -6.43 -5.78 -7.79
N TRP A 349 -6.41 -4.62 -7.12
CA TRP A 349 -5.18 -3.95 -6.67
C TRP A 349 -4.37 -4.75 -5.64
N PHE A 350 -4.98 -5.72 -4.97
CA PHE A 350 -4.33 -6.71 -4.11
C PHE A 350 -4.03 -8.03 -4.83
N GLY A 351 -4.36 -8.12 -6.12
CA GLY A 351 -4.27 -9.35 -6.91
C GLY A 351 -5.48 -10.26 -6.74
N ALA A 352 -5.32 -11.52 -7.13
CA ALA A 352 -6.33 -12.58 -6.96
C ALA A 352 -5.67 -13.95 -6.82
N GLY A 353 -6.47 -14.96 -6.43
CA GLY A 353 -6.07 -16.36 -6.34
C GLY A 353 -5.03 -16.64 -5.25
N PRO A 354 -4.19 -17.67 -5.45
CA PRO A 354 -3.21 -18.11 -4.46
C PRO A 354 -2.25 -17.01 -4.00
N HIS A 355 -2.02 -16.03 -4.86
CA HIS A 355 -1.11 -14.89 -4.61
C HIS A 355 -1.82 -13.59 -4.23
N PHE A 356 -3.06 -13.65 -3.78
CA PHE A 356 -3.73 -12.49 -3.18
C PHE A 356 -2.88 -11.90 -2.05
N CYS A 357 -2.85 -10.58 -1.92
CA CYS A 357 -1.97 -9.89 -0.96
C CYS A 357 -2.14 -10.42 0.47
N LEU A 358 -1.06 -10.97 1.03
CA LEU A 358 -1.05 -11.45 2.41
C LEU A 358 -1.12 -10.29 3.41
N GLY A 359 -0.51 -9.15 3.06
CA GLY A 359 -0.43 -7.96 3.89
C GLY A 359 -1.67 -7.06 3.86
N MET A 360 -2.75 -7.44 3.15
CA MET A 360 -3.96 -6.61 3.08
C MET A 360 -4.50 -6.20 4.45
N PRO A 361 -4.63 -7.11 5.45
CA PRO A 361 -5.13 -6.72 6.77
C PRO A 361 -4.25 -5.67 7.45
N LEU A 362 -2.92 -5.79 7.32
CA LEU A 362 -1.99 -4.83 7.89
C LEU A 362 -2.05 -3.48 7.17
N ALA A 363 -2.14 -3.50 5.85
CA ALA A 363 -2.30 -2.26 5.07
C ALA A 363 -3.59 -1.52 5.44
N THR A 364 -4.71 -2.24 5.57
CA THR A 364 -6.00 -1.67 6.02
C THR A 364 -5.86 -1.06 7.41
N ALA A 365 -5.28 -1.78 8.37
CA ALA A 365 -5.10 -1.28 9.73
C ALA A 365 -4.21 -0.03 9.80
N GLN A 366 -3.18 0.08 8.96
CA GLN A 366 -2.34 1.28 8.87
C GLN A 366 -3.11 2.47 8.27
N VAL A 367 -3.95 2.24 7.26
CA VAL A 367 -4.84 3.28 6.70
C VAL A 367 -5.81 3.77 7.76
N ASP A 368 -6.47 2.85 8.46
CA ASP A 368 -7.40 3.19 9.55
C ASP A 368 -6.71 4.00 10.64
N ALA A 369 -5.51 3.61 11.05
CA ALA A 369 -4.74 4.34 12.07
C ALA A 369 -4.44 5.79 11.67
N VAL A 370 -4.10 6.06 10.40
CA VAL A 370 -3.90 7.44 9.91
C VAL A 370 -5.21 8.22 9.88
N LEU A 371 -6.30 7.61 9.40
CA LEU A 371 -7.61 8.26 9.38
C LEU A 371 -8.09 8.58 10.81
N ASP A 372 -7.88 7.67 11.75
CA ASP A 372 -8.21 7.89 13.17
C ASP A 372 -7.35 9.00 13.81
N ALA A 373 -6.07 9.08 13.46
CA ALA A 373 -5.19 10.15 13.90
C ALA A 373 -5.56 11.53 13.32
N LEU A 374 -6.20 11.57 12.15
CA LEU A 374 -6.72 12.81 11.54
C LEU A 374 -8.14 13.18 12.01
N ARG A 375 -8.92 12.22 12.53
CA ARG A 375 -10.30 12.43 12.97
C ARG A 375 -10.49 13.57 13.96
N PRO A 376 -9.60 13.83 14.94
CA PRO A 376 -9.75 14.96 15.87
C PRO A 376 -9.85 16.32 15.17
N VAL A 377 -9.30 16.47 13.96
CA VAL A 377 -9.43 17.71 13.18
C VAL A 377 -10.88 17.92 12.75
N ALA A 378 -11.55 16.89 12.22
CA ALA A 378 -12.96 16.94 11.88
C ALA A 378 -13.86 17.10 13.12
N ALA A 379 -13.53 16.41 14.23
CA ALA A 379 -14.25 16.55 15.51
C ALA A 379 -14.16 17.97 16.10
N ALA A 380 -13.10 18.71 15.79
CA ALA A 380 -12.96 20.13 16.14
C ALA A 380 -13.70 21.09 15.18
N GLY A 381 -14.50 20.55 14.23
CA GLY A 381 -15.22 21.35 13.24
C GLY A 381 -14.31 21.98 12.18
N ARG A 382 -13.14 21.41 11.97
CA ARG A 382 -12.17 21.89 10.96
C ARG A 382 -12.03 20.89 9.82
N SER A 383 -11.80 21.40 8.61
CA SER A 383 -11.54 20.62 7.40
C SER A 383 -10.05 20.58 7.10
N LEU A 384 -9.58 19.51 6.47
CA LEU A 384 -8.21 19.43 5.95
C LEU A 384 -8.16 19.93 4.51
N GLN A 385 -7.27 20.89 4.27
CA GLN A 385 -6.99 21.42 2.93
C GLN A 385 -5.60 20.97 2.46
N VAL A 386 -5.51 20.45 1.24
CA VAL A 386 -4.22 20.22 0.57
C VAL A 386 -3.69 21.56 0.08
N THR A 387 -2.57 22.01 0.64
CA THR A 387 -1.99 23.33 0.34
C THR A 387 -0.83 23.25 -0.66
N ASP A 388 -0.17 22.10 -0.75
CA ASP A 388 0.92 21.87 -1.69
C ASP A 388 1.05 20.38 -2.02
N ARG A 389 1.47 20.09 -3.25
CA ARG A 389 1.74 18.72 -3.69
C ARG A 389 2.80 18.67 -4.77
N ALA A 390 3.77 17.77 -4.63
CA ALA A 390 4.80 17.49 -5.62
C ALA A 390 4.78 16.00 -5.97
N VAL A 391 4.90 15.69 -7.26
CA VAL A 391 4.87 14.32 -7.77
C VAL A 391 6.28 13.70 -7.73
N ALA A 392 6.40 12.45 -7.28
CA ALA A 392 7.61 11.67 -7.41
C ALA A 392 7.83 11.25 -8.88
N ARG A 393 9.10 11.22 -9.31
CA ARG A 393 9.44 10.90 -10.70
C ARG A 393 10.34 9.67 -10.81
N GLY A 394 10.07 8.84 -11.82
CA GLY A 394 10.90 7.67 -12.11
C GLY A 394 10.92 6.63 -10.98
N VAL A 395 9.87 6.55 -10.17
CA VAL A 395 9.69 5.58 -9.08
C VAL A 395 8.92 4.35 -9.56
N LEU A 396 9.09 3.22 -8.89
CA LEU A 396 8.35 1.99 -9.23
C LEU A 396 6.87 2.13 -8.84
N ILE A 397 6.61 2.57 -7.63
CA ILE A 397 5.26 2.76 -7.10
C ILE A 397 4.89 4.24 -7.26
N PRO A 398 3.84 4.57 -8.04
CA PRO A 398 3.42 5.95 -8.26
C PRO A 398 3.04 6.64 -6.95
N ALA A 399 3.66 7.77 -6.64
CA ALA A 399 3.47 8.47 -5.37
C ALA A 399 3.62 9.99 -5.53
N TYR A 400 3.18 10.74 -4.53
CA TYR A 400 3.67 12.09 -4.31
C TYR A 400 5.10 12.04 -3.75
N ARG A 401 5.89 13.07 -4.00
CA ARG A 401 7.15 13.35 -3.30
C ARG A 401 6.87 14.08 -1.98
N SER A 402 5.88 14.96 -1.99
CA SER A 402 5.33 15.62 -0.82
C SER A 402 3.85 15.90 -1.01
N LEU A 403 3.07 15.83 0.05
CA LEU A 403 1.66 16.23 0.11
C LEU A 403 1.44 16.98 1.42
N VAL A 404 1.35 18.31 1.33
CA VAL A 404 1.20 19.18 2.50
C VAL A 404 -0.26 19.49 2.72
N VAL A 405 -0.71 19.25 3.94
CA VAL A 405 -2.08 19.56 4.40
C VAL A 405 -2.05 20.56 5.54
N ARG A 406 -3.15 21.28 5.71
CA ARG A 406 -3.41 22.21 6.80
C ARG A 406 -4.86 22.11 7.24
N ALA A 407 -5.13 22.27 8.54
CA ALA A 407 -6.49 22.42 9.03
C ALA A 407 -6.99 23.87 8.79
N VAL A 408 -8.21 23.98 8.27
CA VAL A 408 -8.89 25.26 7.98
C VAL A 408 -10.29 25.27 8.55
N GLY A 409 -10.88 26.47 8.74
CA GLY A 409 -12.19 26.61 9.40
C GLY A 409 -12.09 26.44 10.93
N GLY A 410 -13.19 26.72 11.64
CA GLY A 410 -13.24 26.75 13.12
C GLY A 410 -12.56 28.00 13.69
N GLU A 411 -13.17 28.61 14.73
CA GLU A 411 -12.47 29.60 15.56
C GLU A 411 -11.39 28.87 16.36
N VAL A 412 -10.17 29.42 16.35
CA VAL A 412 -9.09 28.94 17.24
C VAL A 412 -9.49 29.32 18.65
N ARG A 413 -10.18 28.43 19.35
CA ARG A 413 -10.42 28.61 20.80
C ARG A 413 -9.06 28.43 21.47
N ALA A 414 -8.50 29.52 21.97
CA ALA A 414 -7.30 29.48 22.79
C ALA A 414 -7.51 28.45 23.92
N PRO A 415 -6.52 27.63 24.28
CA PRO A 415 -6.64 26.73 25.41
C PRO A 415 -6.98 27.59 26.64
N GLY A 416 -8.13 27.31 27.25
CA GLY A 416 -8.53 27.98 28.50
C GLY A 416 -7.45 27.73 29.54
N PRO A 417 -7.25 28.68 30.47
CA PRO A 417 -6.25 28.52 31.51
C PRO A 417 -6.52 27.21 32.27
N VAL A 418 -5.48 26.44 32.44
CA VAL A 418 -5.48 25.22 33.26
C VAL A 418 -5.94 25.67 34.66
N ALA A 419 -7.11 25.19 35.12
CA ALA A 419 -7.58 25.44 36.46
C ALA A 419 -6.52 24.87 37.42
N GLU A 420 -5.78 25.76 38.09
CA GLU A 420 -4.97 25.39 39.23
C GLU A 420 -5.88 24.72 40.25
N SER A 421 -5.61 23.47 40.53
CA SER A 421 -6.22 22.72 41.63
C SER A 421 -5.92 23.46 42.91
N ALA A 422 -6.91 24.19 43.43
CA ALA A 422 -6.88 24.77 44.77
C ALA A 422 -6.74 23.63 45.79
N ALA A 423 -5.53 23.44 46.27
CA ALA A 423 -5.29 22.64 47.47
C ALA A 423 -6.01 23.30 48.65
N SER A 424 -7.14 22.74 49.04
CA SER A 424 -7.85 23.10 50.25
C SER A 424 -7.00 22.71 51.45
N SER A 425 -6.38 23.70 52.06
CA SER A 425 -5.90 23.66 53.46
C SER A 425 -7.09 23.57 54.39
N ALA A 426 -7.41 22.39 54.90
CA ALA A 426 -8.23 22.26 56.10
C ALA A 426 -7.30 22.34 57.31
N GLY A 427 -7.27 23.51 57.95
CA GLY A 427 -6.60 23.73 59.22
C GLY A 427 -7.36 23.08 60.37
N GLU A 428 -6.59 22.66 61.32
CA GLU A 428 -6.96 22.31 62.69
C GLU A 428 -7.87 23.35 63.35
N ALA A 429 -8.86 22.89 64.12
CA ALA A 429 -9.28 23.49 65.37
C ALA A 429 -10.10 22.51 66.20
N ALA A 430 -9.59 22.26 67.42
CA ALA A 430 -10.18 21.75 68.66
C ALA A 430 -10.70 20.31 68.73
#